data_91566bc63c40ad959e45f87cc43e8bfc
#
_entry.id   91566bc63c40ad959e45f87cc43e8bfc
#
_cell.length_a   1.000
_cell.length_b   1.000
_cell.length_c   1.000
_cell.angle_alpha   90.00
_cell.angle_beta   90.00
_cell.angle_gamma   90.00
#
_symmetry.space_group_name_H-M   'P 1'
#
loop_
_entity.id
_entity.type
_entity.pdbx_description
1 polymer ?
#
loop_
_entity_poly.entity_id
_entity_poly.type
_entity_poly.pdbx_seq_one_letter_code
_entity_poly.pdbx_strand_id
1 'polypeptide(L)'
;MEKFKRNISDKLISLMNYRIAQEESSSRLYKAMAVWLDFKGYSGAAKLFDKYSQEELKHAQWAYQYLLDLDVMPKVPSLDAPESNFTSLIDIIYATYEHEQLITEQCEKLAADAFKEADFMTLHLAQHYLDEQVEELAKSNYWVNRIQEFGTDKVILLEIDEEMGDKA
;
A
#
# COMPACT_ATOMS: atom_id res chain seq x y z
N MET A 1 26.76 -31.71 1.57
CA MET A 1 26.61 -30.63 2.56
C MET A 1 25.13 -30.23 2.55
N GLU A 2 24.40 -30.53 3.62
CA GLU A 2 23.00 -30.09 3.71
C GLU A 2 22.96 -28.57 3.76
N LYS A 3 22.12 -27.97 2.90
CA LYS A 3 21.87 -26.52 2.96
C LYS A 3 21.17 -26.21 4.29
N PHE A 4 21.65 -25.20 4.99
CA PHE A 4 20.92 -24.67 6.15
C PHE A 4 19.57 -24.16 5.64
N LYS A 5 18.50 -24.81 6.05
CA LYS A 5 17.13 -24.39 5.77
C LYS A 5 16.54 -23.78 7.04
N ARG A 6 16.24 -22.49 6.99
CA ARG A 6 15.52 -21.87 8.09
C ARG A 6 14.09 -22.39 8.15
N ASN A 7 13.62 -22.68 9.35
CA ASN A 7 12.29 -23.20 9.57
C ASN A 7 11.33 -22.03 9.86
N ILE A 8 10.78 -21.42 8.81
CA ILE A 8 9.64 -20.50 8.89
C ILE A 8 8.35 -21.32 8.91
N SER A 9 7.37 -20.96 9.74
CA SER A 9 6.11 -21.70 9.84
C SER A 9 5.23 -21.53 8.59
N ASP A 10 4.39 -22.52 8.29
CA ASP A 10 3.42 -22.44 7.19
C ASP A 10 2.44 -21.26 7.37
N LYS A 11 2.15 -20.90 8.61
CA LYS A 11 1.32 -19.73 8.93
C LYS A 11 2.00 -18.44 8.49
N LEU A 12 3.28 -18.24 8.83
CA LEU A 12 4.02 -17.04 8.44
C LEU A 12 4.25 -16.99 6.92
N ILE A 13 4.52 -18.15 6.27
CA ILE A 13 4.57 -18.24 4.81
C ILE A 13 3.23 -17.79 4.20
N SER A 14 2.12 -18.23 4.75
CA SER A 14 0.79 -17.84 4.27
C SER A 14 0.52 -16.34 4.45
N LEU A 15 0.95 -15.75 5.58
CA LEU A 15 0.84 -14.31 5.83
C LEU A 15 1.73 -13.49 4.89
N MET A 16 2.93 -13.96 4.56
CA MET A 16 3.80 -13.31 3.58
C MET A 16 3.21 -13.35 2.16
N ASN A 17 2.66 -14.50 1.73
CA ASN A 17 1.95 -14.58 0.45
C ASN A 17 0.69 -13.69 0.44
N TYR A 18 0.00 -13.57 1.57
CA TYR A 18 -1.12 -12.62 1.72
C TYR A 18 -0.63 -11.18 1.59
N ARG A 19 0.54 -10.84 2.22
CA ARG A 19 1.11 -9.49 2.08
C ARG A 19 1.43 -9.16 0.63
N ILE A 20 2.05 -10.08 -0.12
CA ILE A 20 2.28 -9.93 -1.57
C ILE A 20 0.97 -9.57 -2.30
N ALA A 21 -0.09 -10.34 -2.05
CA ALA A 21 -1.38 -10.13 -2.71
C ALA A 21 -2.00 -8.77 -2.36
N GLN A 22 -1.83 -8.31 -1.12
CA GLN A 22 -2.36 -7.01 -0.68
C GLN A 22 -1.59 -5.85 -1.32
N GLU A 23 -0.26 -5.89 -1.36
CA GLU A 23 0.55 -4.84 -2.01
C GLU A 23 0.26 -4.75 -3.51
N GLU A 24 0.17 -5.89 -4.21
CA GLU A 24 -0.18 -5.91 -5.63
C GLU A 24 -1.63 -5.43 -5.86
N SER A 25 -2.55 -5.70 -4.93
CA SER A 25 -3.93 -5.18 -4.98
C SER A 25 -3.98 -3.68 -4.75
N SER A 26 -3.20 -3.15 -3.79
CA SER A 26 -3.05 -1.72 -3.53
C SER A 26 -2.50 -1.01 -4.77
N SER A 27 -1.46 -1.58 -5.40
CA SER A 27 -0.91 -1.05 -6.65
C SER A 27 -1.98 -0.92 -7.73
N ARG A 28 -2.81 -1.94 -7.92
CA ARG A 28 -3.89 -1.90 -8.92
C ARG A 28 -4.99 -0.92 -8.56
N LEU A 29 -5.32 -0.78 -7.28
CA LEU A 29 -6.28 0.21 -6.79
C LEU A 29 -5.79 1.64 -7.10
N TYR A 30 -4.56 1.96 -6.74
CA TYR A 30 -3.97 3.28 -7.01
C TYR A 30 -3.82 3.54 -8.51
N LYS A 31 -3.53 2.51 -9.31
CA LYS A 31 -3.55 2.65 -10.78
C LYS A 31 -4.95 2.96 -11.32
N ALA A 32 -5.99 2.33 -10.79
CA ALA A 32 -7.37 2.62 -11.18
C ALA A 32 -7.77 4.05 -10.79
N MET A 33 -7.37 4.52 -9.59
CA MET A 33 -7.55 5.91 -9.15
C MET A 33 -6.81 6.89 -10.07
N ALA A 34 -5.55 6.62 -10.43
CA ALA A 34 -4.76 7.45 -11.34
C ALA A 34 -5.43 7.59 -12.72
N VAL A 35 -5.91 6.50 -13.29
CA VAL A 35 -6.61 6.50 -14.59
C VAL A 35 -7.90 7.31 -14.53
N TRP A 36 -8.68 7.15 -13.46
CA TRP A 36 -9.91 7.93 -13.28
C TRP A 36 -9.62 9.42 -13.10
N LEU A 37 -8.60 9.79 -12.32
CA LEU A 37 -8.19 11.16 -12.08
C LEU A 37 -7.74 11.84 -13.38
N ASP A 38 -6.91 11.17 -14.18
CA ASP A 38 -6.47 11.68 -15.49
C ASP A 38 -7.66 11.89 -16.44
N PHE A 39 -8.58 10.93 -16.49
CA PHE A 39 -9.81 11.04 -17.28
C PHE A 39 -10.69 12.23 -16.86
N LYS A 40 -10.67 12.61 -15.57
CA LYS A 40 -11.42 13.76 -15.03
C LYS A 40 -10.67 15.09 -15.13
N GLY A 41 -9.41 15.09 -15.56
CA GLY A 41 -8.59 16.28 -15.74
C GLY A 41 -7.75 16.68 -14.52
N TYR A 42 -7.69 15.84 -13.47
CA TYR A 42 -6.82 16.00 -12.30
C TYR A 42 -5.42 15.41 -12.61
N SER A 43 -4.65 16.13 -13.42
CA SER A 43 -3.39 15.60 -13.95
C SER A 43 -2.28 15.50 -12.89
N GLY A 44 -2.29 16.35 -11.88
CA GLY A 44 -1.35 16.33 -10.77
C GLY A 44 -1.62 15.12 -9.85
N ALA A 45 -2.85 14.96 -9.43
CA ALA A 45 -3.28 13.83 -8.64
C ALA A 45 -3.06 12.50 -9.37
N ALA A 46 -3.36 12.46 -10.68
CA ALA A 46 -3.11 11.26 -11.50
C ALA A 46 -1.64 10.83 -11.47
N LYS A 47 -0.69 11.74 -11.55
CA LYS A 47 0.75 11.44 -11.47
C LYS A 47 1.13 10.92 -10.08
N LEU A 48 0.62 11.53 -9.02
CA LEU A 48 0.89 11.11 -7.65
C LEU A 48 0.37 9.70 -7.39
N PHE A 49 -0.85 9.39 -7.81
CA PHE A 49 -1.43 8.06 -7.63
C PHE A 49 -0.77 6.99 -8.53
N ASP A 50 -0.25 7.36 -9.70
CA ASP A 50 0.58 6.46 -10.51
C ASP A 50 1.91 6.12 -9.82
N LYS A 51 2.52 7.11 -9.15
CA LYS A 51 3.71 6.89 -8.30
C LYS A 51 3.38 5.96 -7.13
N TYR A 52 2.29 6.18 -6.39
CA TYR A 52 1.85 5.28 -5.32
C TYR A 52 1.67 3.85 -5.82
N SER A 53 1.01 3.67 -6.97
CA SER A 53 0.89 2.35 -7.61
C SER A 53 2.24 1.65 -7.81
N GLN A 54 3.28 2.38 -8.19
CA GLN A 54 4.62 1.82 -8.38
C GLN A 54 5.35 1.56 -7.06
N GLU A 55 5.10 2.35 -6.02
CA GLU A 55 5.63 2.15 -4.68
C GLU A 55 5.11 0.85 -4.08
N GLU A 56 3.81 0.55 -4.22
CA GLU A 56 3.21 -0.70 -3.74
C GLU A 56 3.83 -1.96 -4.38
N LEU A 57 4.23 -1.90 -5.66
CA LEU A 57 4.94 -3.01 -6.29
C LEU A 57 6.33 -3.24 -5.68
N LYS A 58 6.98 -2.19 -5.17
CA LYS A 58 8.25 -2.33 -4.43
C LYS A 58 8.00 -2.97 -3.07
N HIS A 59 6.91 -2.61 -2.39
CA HIS A 59 6.51 -3.22 -1.13
C HIS A 59 6.20 -4.72 -1.31
N ALA A 60 5.51 -5.10 -2.37
CA ALA A 60 5.32 -6.51 -2.73
C ALA A 60 6.66 -7.24 -2.93
N GLN A 61 7.64 -6.58 -3.55
CA GLN A 61 8.95 -7.17 -3.80
C GLN A 61 9.71 -7.51 -2.52
N TRP A 62 9.51 -6.78 -1.41
CA TRP A 62 10.14 -7.12 -0.12
C TRP A 62 9.70 -8.50 0.36
N ALA A 63 8.41 -8.81 0.29
CA ALA A 63 7.89 -10.11 0.71
C ALA A 63 8.30 -11.24 -0.25
N TYR A 64 8.31 -10.99 -1.57
CA TYR A 64 8.85 -11.93 -2.54
C TYR A 64 10.30 -12.27 -2.25
N GLN A 65 11.15 -11.25 -2.10
CA GLN A 65 12.57 -11.46 -1.87
C GLN A 65 12.84 -12.16 -0.55
N TYR A 66 12.11 -11.78 0.51
CA TYR A 66 12.23 -12.42 1.81
C TYR A 66 11.96 -13.94 1.75
N LEU A 67 10.88 -14.35 1.09
CA LEU A 67 10.58 -15.78 0.94
C LEU A 67 11.64 -16.51 0.11
N LEU A 68 12.11 -15.90 -0.99
CA LEU A 68 13.17 -16.47 -1.83
C LEU A 68 14.49 -16.63 -1.06
N ASP A 69 14.86 -15.65 -0.25
CA ASP A 69 16.07 -15.71 0.59
C ASP A 69 16.01 -16.81 1.66
N LEU A 70 14.80 -17.21 2.05
CA LEU A 70 14.56 -18.34 2.95
C LEU A 70 14.44 -19.70 2.23
N ASP A 71 14.69 -19.75 0.92
CA ASP A 71 14.51 -20.97 0.08
C ASP A 71 13.04 -21.46 0.09
N VAL A 72 12.09 -20.50 0.17
CA VAL A 72 10.65 -20.73 0.11
C VAL A 72 10.10 -20.14 -1.18
N MET A 73 9.39 -20.96 -1.98
CA MET A 73 8.78 -20.49 -3.22
C MET A 73 7.56 -19.62 -2.92
N PRO A 74 7.59 -18.30 -3.23
CA PRO A 74 6.43 -17.43 -3.08
C PRO A 74 5.37 -17.72 -4.12
N LYS A 75 4.14 -17.31 -3.85
CA LYS A 75 3.02 -17.44 -4.80
C LYS A 75 2.76 -16.10 -5.47
N VAL A 76 2.74 -16.09 -6.79
CA VAL A 76 2.18 -14.96 -7.55
C VAL A 76 0.66 -15.06 -7.45
N PRO A 77 -0.02 -14.04 -6.88
CA PRO A 77 -1.44 -14.13 -6.61
C PRO A 77 -2.29 -13.95 -7.88
N SER A 78 -3.50 -14.53 -7.86
CA SER A 78 -4.59 -14.06 -8.69
C SER A 78 -5.28 -12.91 -7.98
N LEU A 79 -5.52 -11.80 -8.67
CA LEU A 79 -6.11 -10.59 -8.11
C LEU A 79 -7.44 -10.27 -8.79
N ASP A 80 -8.40 -9.84 -7.99
CA ASP A 80 -9.65 -9.29 -8.49
C ASP A 80 -9.44 -7.96 -9.22
N ALA A 81 -10.41 -7.56 -10.04
CA ALA A 81 -10.41 -6.23 -10.63
C ALA A 81 -10.52 -5.18 -9.51
N PRO A 82 -9.71 -4.10 -9.54
CA PRO A 82 -9.81 -3.05 -8.53
C PRO A 82 -11.11 -2.28 -8.67
N GLU A 83 -11.55 -1.62 -7.58
CA GLU A 83 -12.61 -0.61 -7.66
C GLU A 83 -12.22 0.48 -8.67
N SER A 84 -13.17 0.90 -9.48
CA SER A 84 -12.97 1.91 -10.53
C SER A 84 -14.11 2.92 -10.65
N ASN A 85 -15.15 2.80 -9.82
CA ASN A 85 -16.32 3.68 -9.84
C ASN A 85 -16.21 4.79 -8.79
N PHE A 86 -15.24 5.67 -8.95
CA PHE A 86 -15.05 6.82 -8.08
C PHE A 86 -16.00 7.96 -8.48
N THR A 87 -16.40 8.80 -7.51
CA THR A 87 -17.35 9.90 -7.72
C THR A 87 -16.68 11.26 -7.80
N SER A 88 -15.56 11.45 -7.09
CA SER A 88 -14.82 12.70 -6.99
C SER A 88 -13.38 12.50 -6.55
N LEU A 89 -12.54 13.54 -6.67
CA LEU A 89 -11.20 13.57 -6.05
C LEU A 89 -11.29 13.41 -4.53
N ILE A 90 -12.32 13.97 -3.90
CA ILE A 90 -12.57 13.88 -2.45
C ILE A 90 -12.82 12.42 -2.05
N ASP A 91 -13.65 11.71 -2.82
CA ASP A 91 -13.95 10.30 -2.62
C ASP A 91 -12.65 9.45 -2.67
N ILE A 92 -11.80 9.69 -3.66
CA ILE A 92 -10.50 9.02 -3.79
C ILE A 92 -9.60 9.31 -2.58
N ILE A 93 -9.54 10.55 -2.10
CA ILE A 93 -8.71 10.92 -0.94
C ILE A 93 -9.18 10.18 0.31
N TYR A 94 -10.47 10.13 0.59
CA TYR A 94 -11.00 9.38 1.74
C TYR A 94 -10.81 7.87 1.58
N ALA A 95 -11.07 7.32 0.39
CA ALA A 95 -10.86 5.90 0.11
C ALA A 95 -9.39 5.49 0.30
N THR A 96 -8.45 6.36 -0.08
CA THR A 96 -7.01 6.14 0.16
C THR A 96 -6.71 6.11 1.66
N TYR A 97 -7.20 7.05 2.43
CA TYR A 97 -6.98 7.09 3.88
C TYR A 97 -7.54 5.84 4.59
N GLU A 98 -8.75 5.43 4.24
CA GLU A 98 -9.36 4.20 4.77
C GLU A 98 -8.58 2.94 4.35
N HIS A 99 -8.09 2.91 3.11
CA HIS A 99 -7.27 1.81 2.61
C HIS A 99 -5.96 1.69 3.40
N GLU A 100 -5.24 2.80 3.63
CA GLU A 100 -3.99 2.78 4.40
C GLU A 100 -4.19 2.36 5.86
N GLN A 101 -5.32 2.71 6.47
CA GLN A 101 -5.67 2.20 7.80
C GLN A 101 -5.82 0.66 7.79
N LEU A 102 -6.52 0.12 6.79
CA LEU A 102 -6.68 -1.33 6.63
C LEU A 102 -5.35 -2.04 6.43
N ILE A 103 -4.46 -1.49 5.59
CA ILE A 103 -3.13 -2.04 5.36
C ILE A 103 -2.29 -2.02 6.64
N THR A 104 -2.37 -0.92 7.41
CA THR A 104 -1.69 -0.80 8.71
C THR A 104 -2.12 -1.91 9.68
N GLU A 105 -3.43 -2.14 9.83
CA GLU A 105 -3.94 -3.22 10.69
C GLU A 105 -3.42 -4.61 10.27
N GLN A 106 -3.27 -4.83 8.97
CA GLN A 106 -2.73 -6.08 8.45
C GLN A 106 -1.23 -6.23 8.77
N CYS A 107 -0.45 -5.14 8.69
CA CYS A 107 0.97 -5.12 9.05
C CYS A 107 1.17 -5.33 10.55
N GLU A 108 0.34 -4.71 11.40
CA GLU A 108 0.34 -4.94 12.84
C GLU A 108 0.05 -6.40 13.19
N LYS A 109 -0.91 -7.01 12.49
CA LYS A 109 -1.23 -8.42 12.66
C LYS A 109 -0.06 -9.33 12.28
N LEU A 110 0.63 -9.05 11.17
CA LEU A 110 1.82 -9.79 10.76
C LEU A 110 2.91 -9.69 11.84
N ALA A 111 3.18 -8.50 12.36
CA ALA A 111 4.17 -8.27 13.41
C ALA A 111 3.80 -9.03 14.70
N ALA A 112 2.53 -8.97 15.11
CA ALA A 112 2.04 -9.68 16.29
C ALA A 112 2.15 -11.20 16.15
N ASP A 113 1.85 -11.76 14.99
CA ASP A 113 1.94 -13.19 14.73
C ASP A 113 3.41 -13.66 14.66
N ALA A 114 4.29 -12.90 14.03
CA ALA A 114 5.72 -13.17 14.02
C ALA A 114 6.33 -13.14 15.45
N PHE A 115 5.93 -12.17 16.25
CA PHE A 115 6.35 -12.06 17.65
C PHE A 115 5.92 -13.26 18.49
N LYS A 116 4.66 -13.70 18.35
CA LYS A 116 4.11 -14.89 19.07
C LYS A 116 4.87 -16.17 18.74
N GLU A 117 5.36 -16.31 17.52
CA GLU A 117 6.14 -17.46 17.07
C GLU A 117 7.65 -17.32 17.36
N ALA A 118 8.07 -16.21 17.97
CA ALA A 118 9.47 -15.86 18.19
C ALA A 118 10.29 -15.88 16.88
N ASP A 119 9.65 -15.59 15.74
CA ASP A 119 10.31 -15.43 14.45
C ASP A 119 10.74 -13.98 14.26
N PHE A 120 11.88 -13.65 14.83
CA PHE A 120 12.41 -12.28 14.85
C PHE A 120 12.84 -11.75 13.48
N MET A 121 13.09 -12.62 12.49
CA MET A 121 13.41 -12.14 11.14
C MET A 121 12.14 -11.73 10.38
N THR A 122 11.05 -12.50 10.49
CA THR A 122 9.74 -12.08 9.99
C THR A 122 9.25 -10.83 10.73
N LEU A 123 9.46 -10.77 12.05
CA LEU A 123 9.13 -9.57 12.83
C LEU A 123 9.91 -8.34 12.35
N HIS A 124 11.20 -8.48 12.05
CA HIS A 124 12.02 -7.38 11.52
C HIS A 124 11.48 -6.86 10.16
N LEU A 125 11.09 -7.77 9.26
CA LEU A 125 10.44 -7.36 8.01
C LEU A 125 9.08 -6.71 8.26
N ALA A 126 8.28 -7.25 9.18
CA ALA A 126 6.99 -6.66 9.55
C ALA A 126 7.15 -5.24 10.13
N GLN A 127 8.19 -4.99 10.92
CA GLN A 127 8.53 -3.66 11.41
C GLN A 127 8.89 -2.70 10.28
N HIS A 128 9.60 -3.17 9.24
CA HIS A 128 9.87 -2.35 8.06
C HIS A 128 8.60 -1.93 7.32
N TYR A 129 7.62 -2.83 7.19
CA TYR A 129 6.29 -2.46 6.68
C TYR A 129 5.59 -1.44 7.58
N LEU A 130 5.70 -1.57 8.91
CA LEU A 130 5.10 -0.62 9.85
C LEU A 130 5.77 0.77 9.80
N ASP A 131 7.08 0.84 9.57
CA ASP A 131 7.79 2.11 9.36
C ASP A 131 7.22 2.82 8.12
N GLU A 132 7.01 2.10 7.02
CA GLU A 132 6.38 2.62 5.81
C GLU A 132 4.94 3.08 6.08
N GLN A 133 4.14 2.29 6.82
CA GLN A 133 2.76 2.65 7.14
C GLN A 133 2.62 3.95 7.95
N VAL A 134 3.61 4.30 8.77
CA VAL A 134 3.65 5.62 9.44
C VAL A 134 3.70 6.74 8.41
N GLU A 135 4.49 6.56 7.34
CA GLU A 135 4.62 7.55 6.27
C GLU A 135 3.35 7.59 5.39
N GLU A 136 2.78 6.43 5.02
CA GLU A 136 1.58 6.35 4.18
C GLU A 136 0.34 6.94 4.88
N LEU A 137 0.17 6.66 6.18
CA LEU A 137 -0.89 7.29 6.99
C LEU A 137 -0.69 8.81 7.09
N ALA A 138 0.55 9.28 7.25
CA ALA A 138 0.83 10.72 7.30
C ALA A 138 0.54 11.40 5.95
N LYS A 139 0.93 10.79 4.82
CA LYS A 139 0.65 11.28 3.46
C LYS A 139 -0.87 11.34 3.20
N SER A 140 -1.60 10.27 3.48
CA SER A 140 -3.05 10.20 3.23
C SER A 140 -3.82 11.15 4.15
N ASN A 141 -3.46 11.22 5.45
CA ASN A 141 -4.07 12.14 6.39
C ASN A 141 -3.82 13.61 6.04
N TYR A 142 -2.67 13.94 5.46
CA TYR A 142 -2.38 15.30 4.98
C TYR A 142 -3.45 15.77 3.98
N TRP A 143 -3.83 14.95 3.00
CA TRP A 143 -4.86 15.31 2.02
C TRP A 143 -6.26 15.40 2.63
N VAL A 144 -6.60 14.53 3.58
CA VAL A 144 -7.85 14.63 4.35
C VAL A 144 -7.92 15.95 5.09
N ASN A 145 -6.86 16.35 5.78
CA ASN A 145 -6.79 17.62 6.51
C ASN A 145 -6.91 18.82 5.57
N ARG A 146 -6.31 18.78 4.36
CA ARG A 146 -6.46 19.85 3.36
C ARG A 146 -7.93 20.08 2.99
N ILE A 147 -8.69 19.01 2.80
CA ILE A 147 -10.13 19.08 2.49
C ILE A 147 -10.92 19.61 3.69
N GLN A 148 -10.64 19.13 4.89
CA GLN A 148 -11.37 19.50 6.09
C GLN A 148 -11.16 20.98 6.48
N GLU A 149 -9.94 21.49 6.33
CA GLU A 149 -9.60 22.87 6.71
C GLU A 149 -9.98 23.90 5.65
N PHE A 150 -9.81 23.60 4.36
CA PHE A 150 -9.94 24.58 3.29
C PHE A 150 -11.22 24.41 2.44
N GLY A 151 -11.92 23.30 2.60
CA GLY A 151 -13.17 23.03 1.91
C GLY A 151 -13.01 22.27 0.59
N THR A 152 -14.10 22.25 -0.18
CA THR A 152 -14.25 21.36 -1.35
C THR A 152 -14.71 22.09 -2.60
N ASP A 153 -14.58 23.41 -2.64
CA ASP A 153 -14.92 24.15 -3.85
C ASP A 153 -13.91 23.87 -5.00
N LYS A 154 -14.28 24.24 -6.21
CA LYS A 154 -13.48 23.91 -7.40
C LYS A 154 -12.08 24.53 -7.42
N VAL A 155 -11.90 25.70 -6.78
CA VAL A 155 -10.60 26.36 -6.72
C VAL A 155 -9.68 25.59 -5.78
N ILE A 156 -10.18 25.20 -4.60
CA ILE A 156 -9.42 24.39 -3.64
C ILE A 156 -9.06 23.02 -4.23
N LEU A 157 -9.98 22.38 -4.96
CA LEU A 157 -9.67 21.09 -5.61
C LEU A 157 -8.62 21.24 -6.71
N LEU A 158 -8.58 22.35 -7.43
CA LEU A 158 -7.53 22.64 -8.40
C LEU A 158 -6.18 22.84 -7.70
N GLU A 159 -6.13 23.62 -6.61
CA GLU A 159 -4.92 23.81 -5.82
C GLU A 159 -4.39 22.49 -5.22
N ILE A 160 -5.28 21.62 -4.77
CA ILE A 160 -4.92 20.28 -4.28
C ILE A 160 -4.32 19.44 -5.43
N ASP A 161 -4.92 19.46 -6.62
CA ASP A 161 -4.38 18.76 -7.79
C ASP A 161 -2.97 19.25 -8.16
N GLU A 162 -2.76 20.57 -8.21
CA GLU A 162 -1.44 21.17 -8.48
C GLU A 162 -0.41 20.75 -7.42
N GLU A 163 -0.78 20.82 -6.12
CA GLU A 163 0.11 20.41 -5.03
C GLU A 163 0.43 18.92 -5.08
N MET A 164 -0.53 18.06 -5.44
CA MET A 164 -0.30 16.63 -5.67
C MET A 164 0.72 16.40 -6.79
N GLY A 165 0.63 17.17 -7.88
CA GLY A 165 1.56 17.12 -8.98
C GLY A 165 2.99 17.48 -8.60
N ASP A 166 3.17 18.42 -7.67
CA ASP A 166 4.49 18.83 -7.15
C ASP A 166 5.13 17.77 -6.25
N LYS A 167 4.32 16.88 -5.66
CA LYS A 167 4.77 15.77 -4.79
C LYS A 167 4.97 14.44 -5.55
N ALA A 168 4.62 14.37 -6.83
CA ALA A 168 4.73 13.19 -7.70
C ALA A 168 6.19 12.90 -8.23
#